data_d7485d4f27e1db355969e65764672cf0
#
_entry.id   d7485d4f27e1db355969e65764672cf0
#
_cell.length_a   1.000
_cell.length_b   1.000
_cell.length_c   1.000
_cell.angle_alpha   90.00
_cell.angle_beta   90.00
_cell.angle_gamma   90.00
#
_symmetry.space_group_name_H-M   'P 1'
#
loop_
_entity.id
_entity.type
_entity.pdbx_description
1 polymer ?
#
loop_
_entity_poly.entity_id
_entity_poly.type
_entity_poly.pdbx_seq_one_letter_code
_entity_poly.pdbx_strand_id
1 'polypeptide(L)'
;MADVEPYTTPAGVEAAIKDAAKKSATTDPSLNTNQRIRGEYFDRFLSRVFSEGEESEWLLKGGTGLLARVPSARATLDIDLYRDGFTLDEALADLRRLASTDLGDHFRFEYAGHEQSIGGEQQPYTDGYAVTFKVFIGGRGKDTIRVDLAVGAGPTDSVTTANPANALDLPRLVRHQYRLFPVADQIAEK
;
A
#
# COMPACT_ATOMS: atom_id res chain seq x y z
N MET A 1 -21.82 -15.22 -4.41
CA MET A 1 -21.48 -13.84 -3.99
C MET A 1 -22.22 -12.93 -4.95
N ALA A 2 -22.99 -11.95 -4.44
CA ALA A 2 -23.64 -10.99 -5.34
C ALA A 2 -22.53 -10.20 -6.06
N ASP A 3 -22.63 -10.17 -7.39
CA ASP A 3 -21.72 -9.39 -8.24
C ASP A 3 -22.01 -7.91 -7.92
N VAL A 4 -21.14 -7.30 -7.11
CA VAL A 4 -21.30 -5.89 -6.73
C VAL A 4 -20.76 -5.05 -7.88
N GLU A 5 -21.65 -4.37 -8.59
CA GLU A 5 -21.28 -3.54 -9.73
C GLU A 5 -20.25 -2.45 -9.34
N PRO A 6 -19.16 -2.28 -10.11
CA PRO A 6 -18.19 -1.22 -9.90
C PRO A 6 -18.83 0.17 -9.94
N TYR A 7 -18.14 1.17 -9.40
CA TYR A 7 -18.55 2.56 -9.58
C TYR A 7 -18.46 2.96 -11.05
N THR A 8 -19.48 3.60 -11.57
CA THR A 8 -19.55 3.99 -12.99
C THR A 8 -18.78 5.26 -13.31
N THR A 9 -18.45 6.07 -12.30
CA THR A 9 -17.77 7.36 -12.49
C THR A 9 -16.69 7.61 -11.44
N PRO A 10 -15.61 8.34 -11.80
CA PRO A 10 -14.61 8.79 -10.84
C PRO A 10 -15.19 9.61 -9.68
N ALA A 11 -16.19 10.47 -9.96
CA ALA A 11 -16.86 11.26 -8.95
C ALA A 11 -17.63 10.40 -7.94
N GLY A 12 -18.22 9.29 -8.40
CA GLY A 12 -18.89 8.32 -7.52
C GLY A 12 -17.93 7.63 -6.57
N VAL A 13 -16.76 7.21 -7.05
CA VAL A 13 -15.70 6.66 -6.19
C VAL A 13 -15.24 7.68 -5.15
N GLU A 14 -14.96 8.92 -5.58
CA GLU A 14 -14.49 9.98 -4.68
C GLU A 14 -15.52 10.30 -3.58
N ALA A 15 -16.80 10.38 -3.94
CA ALA A 15 -17.90 10.62 -2.99
C ALA A 15 -17.99 9.47 -1.97
N ALA A 16 -17.96 8.21 -2.44
CA ALA A 16 -18.05 7.04 -1.59
C ALA A 16 -16.89 6.98 -0.58
N ILE A 17 -15.66 7.26 -1.02
CA ILE A 17 -14.48 7.31 -0.13
C ILE A 17 -14.66 8.39 0.94
N LYS A 18 -15.08 9.61 0.56
CA LYS A 18 -15.30 10.70 1.51
C LYS A 18 -16.38 10.37 2.54
N ASP A 19 -17.48 9.77 2.12
CA ASP A 19 -18.59 9.41 2.99
C ASP A 19 -18.21 8.27 3.95
N ALA A 20 -17.54 7.22 3.45
CA ALA A 20 -17.03 6.13 4.27
C ALA A 20 -15.99 6.64 5.30
N ALA A 21 -15.09 7.53 4.89
CA ALA A 21 -14.08 8.13 5.77
C ALA A 21 -14.72 8.99 6.88
N LYS A 22 -15.73 9.80 6.55
CA LYS A 22 -16.48 10.58 7.56
C LYS A 22 -17.20 9.68 8.55
N LYS A 23 -17.92 8.67 8.06
CA LYS A 23 -18.62 7.68 8.90
C LYS A 23 -17.64 6.98 9.83
N SER A 24 -16.52 6.50 9.32
CA SER A 24 -15.49 5.83 10.09
C SER A 24 -14.86 6.75 11.15
N ALA A 25 -14.58 8.02 10.81
CA ALA A 25 -14.04 9.01 11.76
C ALA A 25 -15.01 9.37 12.90
N THR A 26 -16.32 9.23 12.66
CA THR A 26 -17.35 9.42 13.69
C THR A 26 -17.39 8.22 14.66
N THR A 27 -17.20 7.01 14.14
CA THR A 27 -17.23 5.77 14.95
C THR A 27 -15.94 5.59 15.75
N ASP A 28 -14.80 5.92 15.13
CA ASP A 28 -13.48 5.85 15.75
C ASP A 28 -12.70 7.15 15.46
N PRO A 29 -12.61 8.07 16.43
CA PRO A 29 -11.95 9.35 16.28
C PRO A 29 -10.40 9.28 16.31
N SER A 30 -9.80 8.11 16.42
CA SER A 30 -8.35 7.93 16.45
C SER A 30 -7.64 8.49 15.20
N LEU A 31 -8.31 8.44 14.04
CA LEU A 31 -7.87 9.04 12.79
C LEU A 31 -8.93 10.01 12.27
N ASN A 32 -8.50 11.16 11.78
CA ASN A 32 -9.42 12.11 11.14
C ASN A 32 -9.79 11.67 9.71
N THR A 33 -10.79 12.33 9.13
CA THR A 33 -11.30 12.02 7.78
C THR A 33 -10.21 12.03 6.71
N ASN A 34 -9.29 13.00 6.73
CA ASN A 34 -8.22 13.11 5.72
C ASN A 34 -7.20 11.97 5.85
N GLN A 35 -6.86 11.57 7.07
CA GLN A 35 -5.98 10.43 7.31
C GLN A 35 -6.60 9.13 6.79
N ARG A 36 -7.91 8.95 6.96
CA ARG A 36 -8.63 7.78 6.44
C ARG A 36 -8.73 7.78 4.91
N ILE A 37 -8.93 8.95 4.29
CA ILE A 37 -8.90 9.09 2.83
C ILE A 37 -7.51 8.73 2.30
N ARG A 38 -6.44 9.22 2.93
CA ARG A 38 -5.06 8.89 2.55
C ARG A 38 -4.78 7.40 2.73
N GLY A 39 -5.27 6.78 3.80
CA GLY A 39 -5.18 5.34 4.03
C GLY A 39 -5.84 4.55 2.89
N GLU A 40 -7.02 4.99 2.40
CA GLU A 40 -7.65 4.35 1.24
C GLU A 40 -6.81 4.48 -0.04
N TYR A 41 -6.10 5.59 -0.25
CA TYR A 41 -5.18 5.70 -1.39
C TYR A 41 -4.03 4.69 -1.30
N PHE A 42 -3.51 4.42 -0.09
CA PHE A 42 -2.54 3.37 0.14
C PHE A 42 -3.13 1.98 -0.13
N ASP A 43 -4.34 1.71 0.35
CA ASP A 43 -5.03 0.44 0.10
C ASP A 43 -5.27 0.21 -1.40
N ARG A 44 -5.61 1.25 -2.17
CA ARG A 44 -5.76 1.16 -3.63
C ARG A 44 -4.44 0.85 -4.33
N PHE A 45 -3.35 1.46 -3.88
CA PHE A 45 -2.01 1.18 -4.39
C PHE A 45 -1.59 -0.25 -4.06
N LEU A 46 -1.71 -0.65 -2.79
CA LEU A 46 -1.33 -1.98 -2.32
C LEU A 46 -2.19 -3.09 -2.94
N SER A 47 -3.47 -2.82 -3.22
CA SER A 47 -4.32 -3.78 -3.95
C SER A 47 -3.79 -4.07 -5.36
N ARG A 48 -3.04 -3.17 -5.98
CA ARG A 48 -2.35 -3.41 -7.25
C ARG A 48 -1.08 -4.22 -7.05
N VAL A 49 -0.28 -3.87 -6.07
CA VAL A 49 0.97 -4.58 -5.74
C VAL A 49 0.71 -6.05 -5.41
N PHE A 50 -0.39 -6.33 -4.70
CA PHE A 50 -0.76 -7.68 -4.29
C PHE A 50 -1.84 -8.31 -5.18
N SER A 51 -2.06 -7.81 -6.41
CA SER A 51 -3.07 -8.33 -7.32
C SER A 51 -2.80 -9.77 -7.81
N GLU A 52 -1.56 -10.21 -7.73
CA GLU A 52 -1.15 -11.59 -8.06
C GLU A 52 -1.40 -12.59 -6.90
N GLY A 53 -1.94 -12.12 -5.78
CA GLY A 53 -2.36 -12.95 -4.65
C GLY A 53 -1.18 -13.69 -4.00
N GLU A 54 -1.32 -15.01 -3.83
CA GLU A 54 -0.29 -15.86 -3.20
C GLU A 54 0.99 -15.97 -4.04
N GLU A 55 0.91 -15.76 -5.35
CA GLU A 55 2.06 -15.78 -6.26
C GLU A 55 2.89 -14.48 -6.18
N SER A 56 2.38 -13.44 -5.53
CA SER A 56 3.13 -12.20 -5.33
C SER A 56 4.38 -12.44 -4.50
N GLU A 57 5.53 -12.00 -4.99
CA GLU A 57 6.80 -12.06 -4.26
C GLU A 57 7.04 -10.80 -3.39
N TRP A 58 6.10 -9.84 -3.43
CA TRP A 58 6.13 -8.64 -2.61
C TRP A 58 5.73 -8.91 -1.18
N LEU A 59 6.38 -8.21 -0.25
CA LEU A 59 6.08 -8.24 1.18
C LEU A 59 5.93 -6.82 1.69
N LEU A 60 4.92 -6.60 2.52
CA LEU A 60 4.69 -5.34 3.20
C LEU A 60 5.43 -5.34 4.54
N LYS A 61 6.34 -4.38 4.73
CA LYS A 61 7.16 -4.21 5.95
C LYS A 61 6.70 -2.99 6.76
N GLY A 62 7.51 -2.63 7.71
CA GLY A 62 7.49 -1.36 8.43
C GLY A 62 6.20 -1.07 9.17
N GLY A 63 5.94 0.22 9.28
CA GLY A 63 4.73 0.75 9.94
C GLY A 63 3.44 0.33 9.25
N THR A 64 3.42 0.30 7.91
CA THR A 64 2.26 -0.11 7.11
C THR A 64 1.95 -1.59 7.32
N GLY A 65 2.97 -2.46 7.33
CA GLY A 65 2.79 -3.89 7.62
C GLY A 65 2.29 -4.15 9.05
N LEU A 66 2.73 -3.36 10.02
CA LEU A 66 2.26 -3.44 11.39
C LEU A 66 0.79 -2.99 11.50
N LEU A 67 0.41 -1.90 10.83
CA LEU A 67 -0.97 -1.40 10.80
C LEU A 67 -1.95 -2.34 10.10
N ALA A 68 -1.49 -3.14 9.15
CA ALA A 68 -2.30 -4.20 8.56
C ALA A 68 -2.66 -5.31 9.55
N ARG A 69 -1.82 -5.52 10.59
CA ARG A 69 -2.07 -6.52 11.65
C ARG A 69 -2.85 -5.98 12.83
N VAL A 70 -2.60 -4.72 13.18
CA VAL A 70 -3.15 -4.13 14.41
C VAL A 70 -3.74 -2.77 14.09
N PRO A 71 -5.05 -2.56 14.30
CA PRO A 71 -5.64 -1.24 14.21
C PRO A 71 -4.92 -0.29 15.18
N SER A 72 -4.33 0.76 14.65
CA SER A 72 -3.57 1.74 15.42
C SER A 72 -4.08 3.15 15.14
N ALA A 73 -4.04 3.98 16.16
CA ALA A 73 -4.34 5.40 16.05
C ALA A 73 -3.29 6.19 15.25
N ARG A 74 -2.15 5.59 14.92
CA ARG A 74 -1.07 6.28 14.20
C ARG A 74 -1.21 6.09 12.69
N ALA A 75 -1.37 7.19 11.96
CA ALA A 75 -1.25 7.17 10.50
C ALA A 75 0.21 6.94 10.10
N THR A 76 0.44 6.08 9.10
CA THR A 76 1.74 5.99 8.44
C THR A 76 1.81 6.99 7.29
N LEU A 77 3.02 7.47 6.98
CA LEU A 77 3.25 8.43 5.91
C LEU A 77 3.75 7.78 4.62
N ASP A 78 4.40 6.62 4.76
CA ASP A 78 5.10 5.93 3.69
C ASP A 78 4.68 4.45 3.66
N ILE A 79 4.85 3.82 2.51
CA ILE A 79 4.63 2.39 2.31
C ILE A 79 5.99 1.71 2.25
N ASP A 80 6.26 0.75 3.12
CA ASP A 80 7.49 -0.03 3.12
C ASP A 80 7.28 -1.35 2.37
N LEU A 81 7.87 -1.50 1.20
CA LEU A 81 7.81 -2.71 0.37
C LEU A 81 9.16 -3.40 0.28
N TYR A 82 9.10 -4.71 0.34
CA TYR A 82 10.27 -5.57 0.25
C TYR A 82 10.07 -6.64 -0.82
N ARG A 83 11.13 -6.94 -1.56
CA ARG A 83 11.14 -8.04 -2.53
C ARG A 83 12.40 -8.87 -2.41
N ASP A 84 12.23 -10.19 -2.36
CA ASP A 84 13.33 -11.15 -2.32
C ASP A 84 13.83 -11.49 -3.72
N GLY A 85 15.13 -11.76 -3.85
CA GLY A 85 15.74 -12.35 -5.03
C GLY A 85 15.85 -11.44 -6.26
N PHE A 86 15.63 -10.12 -6.12
CA PHE A 86 15.68 -9.16 -7.22
C PHE A 86 16.76 -8.09 -6.98
N THR A 87 17.23 -7.49 -8.08
CA THR A 87 17.95 -6.23 -8.02
C THR A 87 16.96 -5.09 -7.78
N LEU A 88 17.42 -3.95 -7.29
CA LEU A 88 16.57 -2.76 -7.09
C LEU A 88 15.89 -2.31 -8.37
N ASP A 89 16.60 -2.34 -9.50
CA ASP A 89 16.05 -1.90 -10.80
C ASP A 89 14.97 -2.86 -11.31
N GLU A 90 15.15 -4.17 -11.14
CA GLU A 90 14.11 -5.16 -11.47
C GLU A 90 12.90 -5.01 -10.58
N ALA A 91 13.09 -4.81 -9.27
CA ALA A 91 12.01 -4.58 -8.33
C ALA A 91 11.26 -3.27 -8.63
N LEU A 92 11.98 -2.20 -8.97
CA LEU A 92 11.38 -0.93 -9.40
C LEU A 92 10.55 -1.09 -10.69
N ALA A 93 11.08 -1.80 -11.68
CA ALA A 93 10.38 -2.05 -12.95
C ALA A 93 9.07 -2.82 -12.71
N ASP A 94 9.10 -3.84 -11.88
CA ASP A 94 7.92 -4.63 -11.52
C ASP A 94 6.92 -3.84 -10.69
N LEU A 95 7.37 -3.06 -9.71
CA LEU A 95 6.49 -2.17 -8.93
C LEU A 95 5.73 -1.19 -9.84
N ARG A 96 6.40 -0.63 -10.83
CA ARG A 96 5.77 0.26 -11.83
C ARG A 96 4.76 -0.46 -12.69
N ARG A 97 5.05 -1.69 -13.10
CA ARG A 97 4.11 -2.56 -13.83
C ARG A 97 2.86 -2.81 -13.01
N LEU A 98 3.02 -3.27 -11.76
CA LEU A 98 1.92 -3.55 -10.85
C LEU A 98 1.10 -2.30 -10.52
N ALA A 99 1.75 -1.17 -10.23
CA ALA A 99 1.08 0.10 -9.96
C ALA A 99 0.20 0.58 -11.14
N SER A 100 0.50 0.15 -12.36
CA SER A 100 -0.28 0.46 -13.57
C SER A 100 -1.46 -0.48 -13.82
N THR A 101 -1.64 -1.53 -13.01
CA THR A 101 -2.76 -2.47 -13.14
C THR A 101 -4.09 -1.74 -13.00
N ASP A 102 -4.99 -1.95 -13.96
CA ASP A 102 -6.36 -1.41 -13.87
C ASP A 102 -7.24 -2.38 -13.07
N LEU A 103 -7.77 -1.90 -11.94
CA LEU A 103 -8.73 -2.63 -11.11
C LEU A 103 -10.18 -2.19 -11.34
N GLY A 104 -10.45 -1.38 -12.37
CA GLY A 104 -11.79 -0.85 -12.66
C GLY A 104 -12.31 0.15 -11.61
N ASP A 105 -11.42 0.69 -10.77
CA ASP A 105 -11.76 1.56 -9.64
C ASP A 105 -11.54 3.05 -9.90
N HIS A 106 -11.26 3.42 -11.15
CA HIS A 106 -10.93 4.76 -11.61
C HIS A 106 -9.66 5.38 -11.01
N PHE A 107 -8.89 4.63 -10.23
CA PHE A 107 -7.58 5.08 -9.74
C PHE A 107 -6.49 4.85 -10.77
N ARG A 108 -5.54 5.77 -10.79
CA ARG A 108 -4.32 5.68 -11.57
C ARG A 108 -3.14 6.18 -10.75
N PHE A 109 -2.05 5.42 -10.79
CA PHE A 109 -0.81 5.75 -10.11
C PHE A 109 0.27 6.00 -11.14
N GLU A 110 0.80 7.22 -11.17
CA GLU A 110 1.87 7.61 -12.08
C GLU A 110 3.20 7.69 -11.36
N TYR A 111 4.16 6.93 -11.83
CA TYR A 111 5.54 7.03 -11.36
C TYR A 111 6.06 8.45 -11.59
N ALA A 112 6.56 9.10 -10.55
CA ALA A 112 7.08 10.46 -10.59
C ALA A 112 8.60 10.56 -10.44
N GLY A 113 9.25 9.47 -10.03
CA GLY A 113 10.70 9.39 -9.84
C GLY A 113 11.06 8.54 -8.64
N HIS A 114 12.36 8.32 -8.46
CA HIS A 114 12.94 7.68 -7.28
C HIS A 114 14.27 8.31 -6.91
N GLU A 115 14.64 8.15 -5.67
CA GLU A 115 15.96 8.51 -5.12
C GLU A 115 16.54 7.28 -4.44
N GLN A 116 17.85 7.14 -4.47
CA GLN A 116 18.51 6.09 -3.71
C GLN A 116 18.29 6.36 -2.22
N SER A 117 17.71 5.40 -1.52
CA SER A 117 17.59 5.45 -0.08
C SER A 117 18.97 5.13 0.50
N ILE A 118 19.66 6.14 1.01
CA ILE A 118 20.89 5.93 1.76
C ILE A 118 20.44 5.35 3.10
N GLY A 119 20.68 4.07 3.31
CA GLY A 119 20.46 3.44 4.62
C GLY A 119 21.13 4.31 5.67
N GLY A 120 20.40 4.75 6.70
CA GLY A 120 21.01 5.47 7.82
C GLY A 120 22.05 4.59 8.48
N GLU A 121 22.94 5.17 9.29
CA GLU A 121 24.03 4.47 10.00
C GLU A 121 23.59 3.21 10.78
N GLN A 122 22.27 3.02 10.95
CA GLN A 122 21.66 1.89 11.66
C GLN A 122 21.17 0.73 10.75
N GLN A 123 21.22 0.86 9.42
CA GLN A 123 20.87 -0.22 8.48
C GLN A 123 21.85 -0.28 7.30
N PRO A 124 23.10 -0.72 7.54
CA PRO A 124 24.18 -0.66 6.53
C PRO A 124 24.05 -1.68 5.39
N TYR A 125 23.04 -2.57 5.39
CA TYR A 125 22.98 -3.73 4.49
C TYR A 125 21.75 -3.76 3.57
N THR A 126 20.93 -2.72 3.56
CA THR A 126 19.72 -2.70 2.72
C THR A 126 19.84 -1.59 1.69
N ASP A 127 20.18 -1.95 0.47
CA ASP A 127 20.01 -1.05 -0.67
C ASP A 127 18.52 -0.80 -0.88
N GLY A 128 18.13 0.44 -1.15
CA GLY A 128 16.73 0.81 -1.30
C GLY A 128 16.53 2.00 -2.22
N TYR A 129 15.29 2.15 -2.68
CA TYR A 129 14.81 3.33 -3.38
C TYR A 129 13.64 3.96 -2.63
N ALA A 130 13.64 5.27 -2.50
CA ALA A 130 12.48 6.06 -2.15
C ALA A 130 11.73 6.42 -3.42
N VAL A 131 10.65 5.70 -3.73
CA VAL A 131 9.89 5.81 -4.98
C VAL A 131 8.66 6.67 -4.76
N THR A 132 8.39 7.58 -5.70
CA THR A 132 7.25 8.50 -5.62
C THR A 132 6.24 8.19 -6.71
N PHE A 133 4.97 8.08 -6.33
CA PHE A 133 3.83 7.95 -7.24
C PHE A 133 2.83 9.07 -7.02
N LYS A 134 2.33 9.65 -8.10
CA LYS A 134 1.18 10.58 -8.07
C LYS A 134 -0.11 9.78 -8.16
N VAL A 135 -1.06 10.13 -7.32
CA VAL A 135 -2.39 9.48 -7.23
C VAL A 135 -3.41 10.30 -8.00
N PHE A 136 -4.17 9.66 -8.88
CA PHE A 136 -5.27 10.25 -9.61
C PHE A 136 -6.56 9.45 -9.41
N ILE A 137 -7.69 10.14 -9.40
CA ILE A 137 -9.02 9.55 -9.57
C ILE A 137 -9.62 10.15 -10.83
N GLY A 138 -9.82 9.33 -11.86
CA GLY A 138 -10.09 9.82 -13.21
C GLY A 138 -8.93 10.71 -13.70
N GLY A 139 -9.27 11.92 -14.17
CA GLY A 139 -8.29 12.91 -14.63
C GLY A 139 -7.76 13.85 -13.55
N ARG A 140 -8.14 13.70 -12.27
CA ARG A 140 -7.82 14.65 -11.20
C ARG A 140 -6.73 14.12 -10.28
N GLY A 141 -5.62 14.86 -10.13
CA GLY A 141 -4.61 14.60 -9.11
C GLY A 141 -5.18 14.75 -7.69
N LYS A 142 -4.83 13.81 -6.81
CA LYS A 142 -5.33 13.76 -5.43
C LYS A 142 -4.24 13.87 -4.39
N ASP A 143 -3.17 13.09 -4.53
CA ASP A 143 -2.12 12.99 -3.52
C ASP A 143 -0.82 12.49 -4.17
N THR A 144 0.18 12.31 -3.34
CA THR A 144 1.45 11.66 -3.67
C THR A 144 1.72 10.58 -2.63
N ILE A 145 2.07 9.39 -3.10
CA ILE A 145 2.48 8.26 -2.26
C ILE A 145 3.99 8.12 -2.36
N ARG A 146 4.65 7.98 -1.21
CA ARG A 146 6.04 7.56 -1.11
C ARG A 146 6.08 6.08 -0.75
N VAL A 147 6.93 5.35 -1.45
CA VAL A 147 7.19 3.93 -1.24
C VAL A 147 8.67 3.74 -0.96
N ASP A 148 9.02 3.25 0.19
CA ASP A 148 10.36 2.81 0.52
C ASP A 148 10.50 1.36 0.05
N LEU A 149 11.20 1.19 -1.07
CA LEU A 149 11.45 -0.08 -1.73
C LEU A 149 12.79 -0.63 -1.28
N ALA A 150 12.79 -1.83 -0.75
CA ALA A 150 13.99 -2.56 -0.38
C ALA A 150 14.03 -3.95 -1.03
N VAL A 151 15.24 -4.45 -1.27
CA VAL A 151 15.52 -5.81 -1.73
C VAL A 151 16.55 -6.47 -0.84
N GLY A 152 16.59 -7.79 -0.80
CA GLY A 152 17.60 -8.53 -0.03
C GLY A 152 17.30 -10.02 -0.01
N ALA A 153 17.88 -10.73 0.95
CA ALA A 153 17.58 -12.14 1.20
C ALA A 153 16.17 -12.28 1.78
N GLY A 154 15.46 -13.33 1.39
CA GLY A 154 14.11 -13.60 1.87
C GLY A 154 14.00 -13.68 3.40
N PRO A 155 12.79 -13.56 3.93
CA PRO A 155 12.56 -13.70 5.35
C PRO A 155 12.92 -15.12 5.83
N THR A 156 13.35 -15.23 7.08
CA THR A 156 13.70 -16.53 7.69
C THR A 156 12.49 -17.21 8.33
N ASP A 157 11.47 -16.44 8.70
CA ASP A 157 10.22 -16.94 9.28
C ASP A 157 9.09 -16.91 8.23
N SER A 158 7.96 -17.50 8.57
CA SER A 158 6.82 -17.67 7.68
C SER A 158 6.11 -16.36 7.34
N VAL A 159 5.87 -16.14 6.05
CA VAL A 159 5.04 -15.03 5.54
C VAL A 159 3.58 -15.29 5.89
N THR A 160 2.90 -14.28 6.38
CA THR A 160 1.46 -14.31 6.67
C THR A 160 0.70 -13.37 5.75
N THR A 161 -0.58 -13.62 5.55
CA THR A 161 -1.46 -12.71 4.80
C THR A 161 -2.48 -12.05 5.72
N ALA A 162 -2.86 -10.81 5.41
CA ALA A 162 -3.91 -10.11 6.13
C ALA A 162 -4.67 -9.14 5.22
N ASN A 163 -5.93 -8.89 5.55
CA ASN A 163 -6.65 -7.74 5.04
C ASN A 163 -6.22 -6.48 5.80
N PRO A 164 -6.27 -5.29 5.17
CA PRO A 164 -5.99 -4.04 5.88
C PRO A 164 -6.96 -3.85 7.05
N ALA A 165 -6.43 -3.72 8.28
CA ALA A 165 -7.24 -3.65 9.50
C ALA A 165 -8.12 -2.39 9.59
N ASN A 166 -7.70 -1.28 8.97
CA ASN A 166 -8.39 0.01 8.99
C ASN A 166 -9.09 0.35 7.65
N ALA A 167 -9.37 -0.68 6.83
CA ALA A 167 -10.01 -0.48 5.54
C ALA A 167 -11.37 0.21 5.68
N LEU A 168 -11.65 1.15 4.80
CA LEU A 168 -12.98 1.75 4.70
C LEU A 168 -13.98 0.72 4.15
N ASP A 169 -15.24 0.83 4.58
CA ASP A 169 -16.34 0.01 4.08
C ASP A 169 -16.74 0.45 2.66
N LEU A 170 -16.07 -0.13 1.67
CA LEU A 170 -16.22 0.17 0.24
C LEU A 170 -16.36 -1.14 -0.55
N PRO A 171 -17.50 -1.84 -0.43
CA PRO A 171 -17.68 -3.19 -0.99
C PRO A 171 -17.62 -3.24 -2.53
N ARG A 172 -17.70 -2.11 -3.21
CA ARG A 172 -17.62 -2.00 -4.67
C ARG A 172 -16.19 -1.83 -5.20
N LEU A 173 -15.19 -1.78 -4.31
CA LEU A 173 -13.78 -1.70 -4.67
C LEU A 173 -13.09 -3.03 -4.39
N VAL A 174 -12.41 -3.56 -5.40
CA VAL A 174 -11.63 -4.80 -5.27
C VAL A 174 -10.48 -4.56 -4.28
N ARG A 175 -10.30 -5.48 -3.33
CA ARG A 175 -9.18 -5.51 -2.40
C ARG A 175 -8.49 -6.85 -2.44
N HIS A 176 -7.17 -6.81 -2.39
CA HIS A 176 -6.34 -8.00 -2.27
C HIS A 176 -5.72 -8.05 -0.88
N GLN A 177 -5.52 -9.26 -0.37
CA GLN A 177 -4.81 -9.47 0.88
C GLN A 177 -3.34 -9.10 0.71
N TYR A 178 -2.75 -8.50 1.74
CA TYR A 178 -1.34 -8.16 1.78
C TYR A 178 -0.53 -9.34 2.32
N ARG A 179 0.60 -9.62 1.70
CA ARG A 179 1.61 -10.53 2.25
C ARG A 179 2.52 -9.73 3.16
N LEU A 180 2.66 -10.16 4.39
CA LEU A 180 3.30 -9.39 5.45
C LEU A 180 4.67 -9.98 5.79
N PHE A 181 5.69 -9.13 5.83
CA PHE A 181 7.02 -9.49 6.27
C PHE A 181 6.96 -9.94 7.75
N PRO A 182 7.62 -11.05 8.14
CA PRO A 182 7.56 -11.55 9.50
C PRO A 182 8.04 -10.54 10.54
N VAL A 183 7.31 -10.44 11.65
CA VAL A 183 7.63 -9.47 12.71
C VAL A 183 8.96 -9.81 13.39
N ALA A 184 9.26 -11.10 13.57
CA ALA A 184 10.52 -11.54 14.16
C ALA A 184 11.73 -11.06 13.35
N ASP A 185 11.67 -11.24 12.01
CA ASP A 185 12.72 -10.77 11.11
C ASP A 185 12.83 -9.25 11.11
N GLN A 186 11.68 -8.53 11.12
CA GLN A 186 11.67 -7.07 11.18
C GLN A 186 12.29 -6.51 12.48
N ILE A 187 12.19 -7.24 13.59
CA ILE A 187 12.82 -6.87 14.85
C ILE A 187 14.32 -7.15 14.80
N ALA A 188 14.74 -8.27 14.20
CA ALA A 188 16.14 -8.66 14.09
C ALA A 188 16.98 -7.74 13.18
N GLU A 189 16.33 -7.03 12.24
CA GLU A 189 16.96 -6.06 11.34
C GLU A 189 17.17 -4.66 11.99
N LYS A 190 16.67 -4.42 13.20
CA LYS A 190 16.83 -3.15 13.94
C LYS A 190 17.98 -3.19 14.92
#